data_b4f6323a01ded3b97e9e18cada19a634
#
_entry.id   b4f6323a01ded3b97e9e18cada19a634
#
_cell.length_a   1.000
_cell.length_b   1.000
_cell.length_c   1.000
_cell.angle_alpha   90.00
_cell.angle_beta   90.00
_cell.angle_gamma   90.00
#
_symmetry.space_group_name_H-M   'P 1'
#
loop_
_entity.id
_entity.type
_entity.pdbx_description
1 polymer ?
#
loop_
_entity_poly.entity_id
_entity_poly.type
_entity_poly.pdbx_seq_one_letter_code
_entity_poly.pdbx_strand_id
1 'polypeptide(L)'
;RPHFTNNDAIIFYNNEEISKIKKIKIFISLDNLFTLKNIEVNDLLIQKANFNLNKVNYNFFINLLNNSFIENNLTIKNSNIFFRNEENEVLFINQISDLNYFYDSNELLNKLVSENELFNIPYSIELFKSDVEKKFFSKLNVNFLNLQIENELYNQNKIKSGNANIIYNKSKSNISYKLNKNLIEFNFYDKFDNPEFSFNGKFNLNPFYATIKGKSEKLNLANFFNSESSFVQLLKTEIFNSKNIDFEFYLNSNTFNNYPSFENI
;
A
#
# COMPACT_ATOMS: atom_id res chain seq x y z
N ARG A 1 32.42 0.79 2.91
CA ARG A 1 32.03 0.74 4.32
C ARG A 1 32.20 -0.69 4.84
N PRO A 2 32.74 -0.90 6.05
CA PRO A 2 32.89 -2.21 6.64
C PRO A 2 31.48 -2.78 6.92
N HIS A 3 31.33 -4.09 6.68
CA HIS A 3 30.05 -4.76 6.88
C HIS A 3 30.22 -6.24 7.19
N PHE A 4 29.29 -6.79 7.94
CA PHE A 4 29.11 -8.22 8.09
C PHE A 4 28.08 -8.70 7.08
N THR A 5 28.32 -9.86 6.50
CA THR A 5 27.36 -10.51 5.59
C THR A 5 26.93 -11.83 6.21
N ASN A 6 25.64 -12.05 6.32
CA ASN A 6 25.04 -13.33 6.65
C ASN A 6 24.20 -13.82 5.46
N ASN A 7 24.32 -15.08 5.12
CA ASN A 7 23.55 -15.73 4.07
C ASN A 7 22.60 -16.74 4.69
N ASP A 8 21.42 -16.91 4.05
CA ASP A 8 20.39 -17.90 4.41
C ASP A 8 19.92 -17.78 5.88
N ALA A 9 19.63 -16.56 6.30
CA ALA A 9 19.07 -16.29 7.63
C ALA A 9 17.55 -16.59 7.67
N ILE A 10 17.11 -17.11 8.80
CA ILE A 10 15.70 -17.33 9.10
C ILE A 10 15.34 -16.55 10.35
N ILE A 11 14.25 -15.78 10.29
CA ILE A 11 13.73 -15.05 11.44
C ILE A 11 12.50 -15.77 11.98
N PHE A 12 12.50 -16.01 13.28
CA PHE A 12 11.38 -16.60 14.01
C PHE A 12 10.75 -15.56 14.95
N TYR A 13 9.44 -15.61 15.06
CA TYR A 13 8.65 -14.87 16.03
C TYR A 13 7.61 -15.81 16.65
N ASN A 14 7.58 -15.94 17.99
CA ASN A 14 6.71 -16.88 18.71
C ASN A 14 6.78 -18.33 18.15
N ASN A 15 7.97 -18.82 17.85
CA ASN A 15 8.27 -20.12 17.24
C ASN A 15 7.73 -20.32 15.81
N GLU A 16 7.18 -19.29 15.17
CA GLU A 16 6.79 -19.32 13.76
C GLU A 16 7.89 -18.67 12.91
N GLU A 17 8.16 -19.29 11.76
CA GLU A 17 9.05 -18.72 10.75
C GLU A 17 8.36 -17.56 10.05
N ILE A 18 8.81 -16.33 10.32
CA ILE A 18 8.23 -15.12 9.74
C ILE A 18 8.99 -14.60 8.52
N SER A 19 10.25 -15.01 8.34
CA SER A 19 11.02 -14.62 7.16
C SER A 19 12.16 -15.57 6.87
N LYS A 20 12.38 -15.82 5.56
CA LYS A 20 13.60 -16.40 4.99
C LYS A 20 14.32 -15.35 4.18
N ILE A 21 15.60 -15.12 4.49
CA ILE A 21 16.40 -14.05 3.90
C ILE A 21 17.66 -14.67 3.29
N LYS A 22 17.86 -14.50 1.98
CA LYS A 22 19.05 -15.02 1.33
C LYS A 22 20.32 -14.27 1.69
N LYS A 23 20.22 -12.95 1.91
CA LYS A 23 21.40 -12.16 2.22
C LYS A 23 21.06 -10.97 3.11
N ILE A 24 21.77 -10.84 4.21
CA ILE A 24 21.75 -9.69 5.10
C ILE A 24 23.16 -9.09 5.12
N LYS A 25 23.25 -7.76 4.92
CA LYS A 25 24.47 -6.99 5.17
C LYS A 25 24.21 -5.99 6.27
N ILE A 26 25.05 -6.01 7.27
CA ILE A 26 25.03 -5.11 8.41
C ILE A 26 26.24 -4.19 8.30
N PHE A 27 26.02 -2.92 8.03
CA PHE A 27 27.06 -1.92 7.93
C PHE A 27 27.31 -1.30 9.31
N ILE A 28 28.57 -1.17 9.66
CA ILE A 28 29.00 -0.64 10.97
C ILE A 28 29.76 0.65 10.81
N SER A 29 29.78 1.49 11.85
CA SER A 29 30.59 2.69 11.89
C SER A 29 32.07 2.34 11.99
N LEU A 30 32.93 3.05 11.23
CA LEU A 30 34.36 2.89 11.28
C LEU A 30 34.93 3.36 12.63
N ASP A 31 34.32 4.35 13.24
CA ASP A 31 34.80 4.96 14.49
C ASP A 31 34.75 3.98 15.67
N ASN A 32 33.88 2.97 15.57
CA ASN A 32 33.64 1.97 16.63
C ASN A 32 34.40 0.65 16.40
N LEU A 33 35.04 0.46 15.24
CA LEU A 33 35.84 -0.75 14.94
C LEU A 33 37.03 -0.93 15.87
N PHE A 34 37.62 0.15 16.35
CA PHE A 34 38.80 0.12 17.21
C PHE A 34 38.48 0.07 18.72
N THR A 35 37.22 0.32 19.09
CA THR A 35 36.83 0.38 20.49
C THR A 35 35.94 -0.77 20.93
N LEU A 36 35.77 -1.84 20.21
CA LEU A 36 35.05 -3.12 20.51
C LEU A 36 33.93 -3.10 21.58
N LYS A 37 33.74 -1.97 22.25
CA LYS A 37 32.78 -1.84 23.35
C LYS A 37 31.34 -1.55 22.93
N ASN A 38 31.14 -0.89 21.78
CA ASN A 38 29.81 -0.60 21.25
C ASN A 38 29.87 -0.62 19.74
N ILE A 39 29.46 -1.72 19.12
CA ILE A 39 29.29 -1.80 17.68
C ILE A 39 27.96 -1.12 17.34
N GLU A 40 28.01 0.05 16.70
CA GLU A 40 26.84 0.74 16.20
C GLU A 40 26.55 0.30 14.77
N VAL A 41 25.32 -0.14 14.54
CA VAL A 41 24.82 -0.49 13.22
C VAL A 41 24.34 0.80 12.53
N ASN A 42 24.93 1.13 11.39
CA ASN A 42 24.53 2.32 10.62
C ASN A 42 23.43 2.02 9.61
N ASP A 43 23.61 0.94 8.84
CA ASP A 43 22.69 0.59 7.76
C ASP A 43 22.47 -0.92 7.75
N LEU A 44 21.28 -1.34 7.38
CA LEU A 44 20.91 -2.73 7.17
C LEU A 44 20.42 -2.92 5.72
N LEU A 45 21.05 -3.85 5.00
CA LEU A 45 20.58 -4.24 3.67
C LEU A 45 20.11 -5.69 3.69
N ILE A 46 18.84 -5.89 3.32
CA ILE A 46 18.20 -7.19 3.17
C ILE A 46 17.97 -7.45 1.67
N GLN A 47 18.35 -8.61 1.18
CA GLN A 47 18.16 -8.98 -0.22
C GLN A 47 17.55 -10.36 -0.36
N LYS A 48 16.62 -10.49 -1.31
CA LYS A 48 15.95 -11.76 -1.67
C LYS A 48 15.32 -12.42 -0.44
N ALA A 49 14.55 -11.63 0.30
CA ALA A 49 13.80 -12.09 1.46
C ALA A 49 12.37 -12.48 1.06
N ASN A 50 11.83 -13.48 1.76
CA ASN A 50 10.43 -13.83 1.75
C ASN A 50 9.88 -13.59 3.15
N PHE A 51 9.03 -12.59 3.30
CA PHE A 51 8.38 -12.25 4.55
C PHE A 51 6.98 -12.86 4.57
N ASN A 52 6.64 -13.57 5.64
CA ASN A 52 5.29 -14.09 5.87
C ASN A 52 4.56 -13.13 6.81
N LEU A 53 3.55 -12.44 6.33
CA LEU A 53 2.75 -11.49 7.09
C LEU A 53 1.35 -12.06 7.32
N ASN A 54 0.98 -12.18 8.60
CA ASN A 54 -0.35 -12.60 9.02
C ASN A 54 -0.83 -11.73 10.19
N LYS A 55 -2.05 -11.95 10.67
CA LYS A 55 -2.66 -11.18 11.76
C LYS A 55 -1.88 -11.30 13.08
N VAL A 56 -1.20 -12.41 13.31
CA VAL A 56 -0.47 -12.68 14.55
C VAL A 56 0.84 -11.91 14.61
N ASN A 57 1.58 -11.89 13.49
CA ASN A 57 2.91 -11.28 13.43
C ASN A 57 2.92 -9.84 12.91
N TYR A 58 1.77 -9.30 12.48
CA TYR A 58 1.64 -7.93 11.98
C TYR A 58 2.23 -6.90 12.95
N ASN A 59 1.92 -7.01 14.23
CA ASN A 59 2.43 -6.08 15.24
C ASN A 59 3.95 -6.13 15.40
N PHE A 60 4.57 -7.29 15.16
CA PHE A 60 6.03 -7.40 15.18
C PHE A 60 6.66 -6.49 14.11
N PHE A 61 6.18 -6.56 12.87
CA PHE A 61 6.69 -5.74 11.78
C PHE A 61 6.44 -4.24 12.00
N ILE A 62 5.26 -3.87 12.51
CA ILE A 62 4.94 -2.47 12.85
C ILE A 62 5.84 -1.95 13.97
N ASN A 63 6.07 -2.73 15.02
CA ASN A 63 6.96 -2.34 16.11
C ASN A 63 8.42 -2.23 15.67
N LEU A 64 8.86 -3.10 14.75
CA LEU A 64 10.19 -3.01 14.16
C LEU A 64 10.38 -1.65 13.46
N LEU A 65 9.40 -1.21 12.66
CA LEU A 65 9.45 0.07 11.98
C LEU A 65 9.37 1.27 12.96
N ASN A 66 8.63 1.14 14.06
CA ASN A 66 8.44 2.24 15.00
C ASN A 66 9.61 2.43 15.98
N ASN A 67 10.30 1.36 16.39
CA ASN A 67 11.18 1.41 17.56
C ASN A 67 12.68 1.23 17.26
N SER A 68 13.04 0.65 16.10
CA SER A 68 14.40 0.12 15.96
C SER A 68 15.31 0.92 15.02
N PHE A 69 14.79 1.89 14.27
CA PHE A 69 15.53 2.50 13.17
C PHE A 69 15.50 4.03 13.16
N ILE A 70 15.46 4.66 14.35
CA ILE A 70 15.37 6.13 14.45
C ILE A 70 16.56 6.83 13.78
N GLU A 71 17.72 6.19 13.69
CA GLU A 71 18.93 6.77 13.11
C GLU A 71 19.59 5.90 12.02
N ASN A 72 19.07 4.70 11.78
CA ASN A 72 19.66 3.71 10.88
C ASN A 72 18.83 3.54 9.62
N ASN A 73 19.48 3.37 8.48
CA ASN A 73 18.78 3.10 7.22
C ASN A 73 18.53 1.60 7.06
N LEU A 74 17.32 1.24 6.68
CA LEU A 74 16.97 -0.11 6.26
C LEU A 74 16.67 -0.10 4.76
N THR A 75 17.38 -0.92 4.01
CA THR A 75 17.12 -1.15 2.58
C THR A 75 16.73 -2.61 2.37
N ILE A 76 15.62 -2.84 1.65
CA ILE A 76 15.17 -4.18 1.26
C ILE A 76 15.08 -4.22 -0.27
N LYS A 77 15.71 -5.23 -0.90
CA LYS A 77 15.74 -5.37 -2.36
C LYS A 77 15.31 -6.74 -2.84
N ASN A 78 14.58 -6.77 -3.96
CA ASN A 78 14.19 -8.00 -4.67
C ASN A 78 13.58 -9.03 -3.70
N SER A 79 12.58 -8.64 -2.95
CA SER A 79 11.99 -9.41 -1.85
C SER A 79 10.49 -9.54 -2.01
N ASN A 80 9.87 -10.46 -1.30
CA ASN A 80 8.43 -10.70 -1.36
C ASN A 80 7.80 -10.61 0.02
N ILE A 81 6.57 -10.10 0.09
CA ILE A 81 5.70 -10.21 1.26
C ILE A 81 4.54 -11.13 0.88
N PHE A 82 4.42 -12.25 1.56
CA PHE A 82 3.32 -13.18 1.47
C PHE A 82 2.29 -12.81 2.53
N PHE A 83 1.16 -12.26 2.11
CA PHE A 83 0.05 -12.00 3.01
C PHE A 83 -0.75 -13.29 3.19
N ARG A 84 -0.94 -13.71 4.43
CA ARG A 84 -1.57 -14.99 4.76
C ARG A 84 -2.82 -14.81 5.62
N ASN A 85 -3.80 -15.68 5.42
CA ASN A 85 -4.97 -15.78 6.30
C ASN A 85 -4.65 -16.53 7.60
N GLU A 86 -5.66 -16.73 8.44
CA GLU A 86 -5.53 -17.47 9.71
C GLU A 86 -5.21 -18.97 9.49
N GLU A 87 -5.55 -19.52 8.34
CA GLU A 87 -5.26 -20.91 7.92
C GLU A 87 -3.89 -21.06 7.25
N ASN A 88 -3.10 -19.98 7.25
CA ASN A 88 -1.76 -19.90 6.67
C ASN A 88 -1.72 -20.01 5.12
N GLU A 89 -2.86 -19.86 4.46
CA GLU A 89 -2.92 -19.81 2.99
C GLU A 89 -2.50 -18.41 2.49
N VAL A 90 -1.84 -18.37 1.35
CA VAL A 90 -1.40 -17.13 0.71
C VAL A 90 -2.59 -16.44 0.06
N LEU A 91 -2.96 -15.25 0.56
CA LEU A 91 -4.01 -14.42 -0.02
C LEU A 91 -3.50 -13.67 -1.26
N PHE A 92 -2.35 -13.04 -1.14
CA PHE A 92 -1.65 -12.34 -2.23
C PHE A 92 -0.17 -12.16 -1.89
N ILE A 93 0.60 -11.87 -2.93
CA ILE A 93 2.05 -11.66 -2.84
C ILE A 93 2.35 -10.25 -3.31
N ASN A 94 2.99 -9.45 -2.46
CA ASN A 94 3.55 -8.17 -2.83
C ASN A 94 5.05 -8.32 -3.10
N GLN A 95 5.49 -8.02 -4.30
CA GLN A 95 6.90 -8.02 -4.68
C GLN A 95 7.50 -6.65 -4.35
N ILE A 96 8.63 -6.62 -3.70
CA ILE A 96 9.41 -5.41 -3.37
C ILE A 96 10.61 -5.38 -4.28
N SER A 97 10.68 -4.42 -5.19
CA SER A 97 11.88 -4.16 -5.99
C SER A 97 12.94 -3.43 -5.18
N ASP A 98 12.54 -2.34 -4.55
CA ASP A 98 13.37 -1.53 -3.65
C ASP A 98 12.49 -0.96 -2.54
N LEU A 99 12.95 -1.02 -1.30
CA LEU A 99 12.34 -0.38 -0.15
C LEU A 99 13.45 0.26 0.67
N ASN A 100 13.30 1.54 0.97
CA ASN A 100 14.21 2.32 1.79
C ASN A 100 13.43 2.93 2.96
N TYR A 101 13.87 2.64 4.18
CA TYR A 101 13.40 3.28 5.39
C TYR A 101 14.56 4.06 6.01
N PHE A 102 14.39 5.35 6.20
CA PHE A 102 15.46 6.24 6.64
C PHE A 102 14.90 7.44 7.43
N TYR A 103 15.79 8.09 8.18
CA TYR A 103 15.48 9.34 8.85
C TYR A 103 15.82 10.53 7.93
N ASP A 104 14.82 11.37 7.64
CA ASP A 104 14.99 12.62 6.89
C ASP A 104 15.34 13.76 7.87
N SER A 105 16.60 14.19 7.86
CA SER A 105 17.08 15.24 8.75
C SER A 105 16.53 16.64 8.44
N ASN A 106 16.02 16.86 7.24
CA ASN A 106 15.44 18.15 6.87
C ASN A 106 14.01 18.28 7.40
N GLU A 107 13.25 17.20 7.34
CA GLU A 107 11.86 17.16 7.79
C GLU A 107 11.72 16.62 9.22
N LEU A 108 12.81 16.12 9.82
CA LEU A 108 12.86 15.56 11.18
C LEU A 108 11.88 14.41 11.40
N LEU A 109 11.76 13.53 10.41
CA LEU A 109 10.86 12.38 10.47
C LEU A 109 11.41 11.16 9.75
N ASN A 110 10.87 10.00 10.12
CA ASN A 110 11.19 8.76 9.44
C ASN A 110 10.29 8.59 8.20
N LYS A 111 10.93 8.27 7.07
CA LYS A 111 10.27 8.00 5.79
C LYS A 111 10.50 6.57 5.36
N LEU A 112 9.47 5.96 4.78
CA LEU A 112 9.55 4.72 4.03
C LEU A 112 9.16 5.02 2.58
N VAL A 113 10.06 4.70 1.66
CA VAL A 113 9.80 4.80 0.22
C VAL A 113 9.99 3.42 -0.39
N SER A 114 9.04 2.95 -1.17
CA SER A 114 9.12 1.61 -1.75
C SER A 114 8.54 1.55 -3.15
N GLU A 115 9.20 0.77 -4.02
CA GLU A 115 8.75 0.36 -5.33
C GLU A 115 8.32 -1.10 -5.27
N ASN A 116 7.09 -1.37 -5.68
CA ASN A 116 6.43 -2.65 -5.47
C ASN A 116 5.64 -3.07 -6.71
N GLU A 117 5.24 -4.35 -6.70
CA GLU A 117 4.29 -4.91 -7.65
C GLU A 117 3.28 -5.81 -6.92
N LEU A 118 2.00 -5.63 -7.20
CA LEU A 118 0.90 -6.43 -6.69
C LEU A 118 -0.08 -6.74 -7.82
N PHE A 119 -0.44 -8.00 -8.04
CA PHE A 119 -1.30 -8.46 -9.15
C PHE A 119 -0.81 -8.00 -10.53
N ASN A 120 0.50 -8.00 -10.76
CA ASN A 120 1.16 -7.47 -11.96
C ASN A 120 0.93 -5.96 -12.19
N ILE A 121 0.59 -5.23 -11.12
CA ILE A 121 0.43 -3.78 -11.13
C ILE A 121 1.62 -3.17 -10.39
N PRO A 122 2.55 -2.50 -11.11
CA PRO A 122 3.64 -1.78 -10.47
C PRO A 122 3.12 -0.52 -9.78
N TYR A 123 3.59 -0.27 -8.57
CA TYR A 123 3.26 0.92 -7.80
C TYR A 123 4.40 1.37 -6.91
N SER A 124 4.44 2.66 -6.58
CA SER A 124 5.31 3.18 -5.53
C SER A 124 4.49 3.69 -4.35
N ILE A 125 5.06 3.53 -3.17
CA ILE A 125 4.46 4.04 -1.94
C ILE A 125 5.49 4.82 -1.13
N GLU A 126 5.07 5.96 -0.60
CA GLU A 126 5.80 6.76 0.37
C GLU A 126 4.95 6.87 1.64
N LEU A 127 5.54 6.55 2.79
CA LEU A 127 4.90 6.60 4.09
C LEU A 127 5.75 7.41 5.04
N PHE A 128 5.13 8.27 5.83
CA PHE A 128 5.79 8.92 6.96
C PHE A 128 4.79 9.22 8.09
N LYS A 129 5.32 9.33 9.29
CA LYS A 129 4.54 9.60 10.48
C LYS A 129 5.07 10.85 11.14
N SER A 130 4.18 11.81 11.36
CA SER A 130 4.46 12.98 12.18
C SER A 130 3.97 12.72 13.61
N ASP A 131 4.90 12.57 14.55
CA ASP A 131 4.56 12.41 15.95
C ASP A 131 4.05 13.72 16.58
N VAL A 132 4.49 14.86 16.05
CA VAL A 132 4.06 16.20 16.47
C VAL A 132 2.58 16.41 16.13
N GLU A 133 2.19 16.11 14.91
CA GLU A 133 0.81 16.28 14.42
C GLU A 133 -0.09 15.10 14.73
N LYS A 134 0.45 13.98 15.22
CA LYS A 134 -0.26 12.71 15.42
C LYS A 134 -0.97 12.21 14.14
N LYS A 135 -0.33 12.45 13.00
CA LYS A 135 -0.82 12.09 11.68
C LYS A 135 0.08 11.06 11.03
N PHE A 136 -0.53 10.20 10.25
CA PHE A 136 0.16 9.30 9.33
C PHE A 136 -0.16 9.71 7.90
N PHE A 137 0.87 9.88 7.10
CA PHE A 137 0.77 10.25 5.70
C PHE A 137 1.16 9.06 4.82
N SER A 138 0.43 8.89 3.73
CA SER A 138 0.81 7.94 2.69
C SER A 138 0.55 8.52 1.31
N LYS A 139 1.49 8.29 0.40
CA LYS A 139 1.37 8.63 -1.00
C LYS A 139 1.57 7.37 -1.83
N LEU A 140 0.55 7.00 -2.59
CA LEU A 140 0.56 5.86 -3.49
C LEU A 140 0.52 6.38 -4.93
N ASN A 141 1.44 5.90 -5.79
CA ASN A 141 1.42 6.18 -7.20
C ASN A 141 1.31 4.88 -7.98
N VAL A 142 0.31 4.81 -8.85
CA VAL A 142 0.08 3.72 -9.80
C VAL A 142 0.15 4.31 -11.21
N ASN A 143 1.37 4.48 -11.72
CA ASN A 143 1.62 5.18 -12.99
C ASN A 143 0.90 4.53 -14.17
N PHE A 144 0.80 3.20 -14.16
CA PHE A 144 0.07 2.42 -15.16
C PHE A 144 -1.40 2.86 -15.30
N LEU A 145 -2.03 3.31 -14.21
CA LEU A 145 -3.41 3.76 -14.17
C LEU A 145 -3.54 5.30 -14.18
N ASN A 146 -2.45 6.05 -14.28
CA ASN A 146 -2.43 7.49 -14.05
C ASN A 146 -3.12 7.89 -12.73
N LEU A 147 -2.92 7.07 -11.69
CA LEU A 147 -3.54 7.20 -10.38
C LEU A 147 -2.51 7.57 -9.32
N GLN A 148 -2.78 8.63 -8.58
CA GLN A 148 -2.06 8.99 -7.36
C GLN A 148 -3.06 9.16 -6.22
N ILE A 149 -2.73 8.62 -5.06
CA ILE A 149 -3.52 8.76 -3.84
C ILE A 149 -2.63 9.35 -2.75
N GLU A 150 -2.97 10.52 -2.26
CA GLU A 150 -2.33 11.16 -1.11
C GLU A 150 -3.30 11.07 0.07
N ASN A 151 -2.88 10.43 1.13
CA ASN A 151 -3.75 10.14 2.25
C ASN A 151 -3.18 10.66 3.56
N GLU A 152 -4.03 11.27 4.37
CA GLU A 152 -3.77 11.68 5.75
C GLU A 152 -4.69 10.91 6.69
N LEU A 153 -4.12 10.16 7.61
CA LEU A 153 -4.85 9.42 8.63
C LEU A 153 -4.60 10.07 10.01
N TYR A 154 -5.68 10.45 10.65
CA TYR A 154 -5.66 11.04 11.99
C TYR A 154 -5.84 9.96 13.05
N ASN A 155 -4.90 9.87 13.97
CA ASN A 155 -4.94 8.90 15.07
C ASN A 155 -5.54 9.53 16.35
N GLN A 156 -6.75 10.03 16.23
CA GLN A 156 -7.49 10.63 17.35
C GLN A 156 -8.64 9.71 17.75
N ASN A 157 -8.54 9.03 18.91
CA ASN A 157 -9.59 8.17 19.47
C ASN A 157 -9.69 6.73 18.92
N LYS A 158 -10.73 5.99 19.39
CA LYS A 158 -11.01 4.60 19.01
C LYS A 158 -11.37 4.44 17.52
N ILE A 159 -11.89 5.49 16.88
CA ILE A 159 -12.22 5.52 15.44
C ILE A 159 -11.18 6.41 14.78
N LYS A 160 -10.41 5.86 13.86
CA LYS A 160 -9.48 6.61 13.03
C LYS A 160 -10.26 7.20 11.86
N SER A 161 -10.03 8.45 11.55
CA SER A 161 -10.58 9.10 10.36
C SER A 161 -9.46 9.60 9.47
N GLY A 162 -9.71 9.70 8.18
CA GLY A 162 -8.73 10.18 7.23
C GLY A 162 -9.37 10.88 6.06
N ASN A 163 -8.52 11.59 5.33
CA ASN A 163 -8.85 12.22 4.05
C ASN A 163 -7.85 11.75 3.01
N ALA A 164 -8.35 11.33 1.86
CA ALA A 164 -7.53 10.95 0.74
C ALA A 164 -7.82 11.87 -0.46
N ASN A 165 -6.77 12.44 -1.03
CA ASN A 165 -6.81 13.14 -2.31
C ASN A 165 -6.48 12.13 -3.39
N ILE A 166 -7.42 11.86 -4.27
CA ILE A 166 -7.22 11.00 -5.44
C ILE A 166 -7.01 11.89 -6.65
N ILE A 167 -5.91 11.69 -7.34
CA ILE A 167 -5.59 12.34 -8.60
C ILE A 167 -5.61 11.25 -9.67
N TYR A 168 -6.58 11.32 -10.56
CA TYR A 168 -6.76 10.37 -11.62
C TYR A 168 -6.88 11.10 -12.97
N ASN A 169 -6.02 10.78 -13.94
CA ASN A 169 -5.96 11.46 -15.24
C ASN A 169 -5.99 13.00 -15.12
N LYS A 170 -5.25 13.58 -14.14
CA LYS A 170 -5.20 15.01 -13.79
C LYS A 170 -6.44 15.57 -13.09
N SER A 171 -7.52 14.83 -12.96
CA SER A 171 -8.69 15.21 -12.14
C SER A 171 -8.40 14.95 -10.69
N LYS A 172 -8.77 15.89 -9.81
CA LYS A 172 -8.57 15.77 -8.35
C LYS A 172 -9.89 15.54 -7.66
N SER A 173 -9.91 14.59 -6.75
CA SER A 173 -11.09 14.23 -5.98
C SER A 173 -10.72 13.97 -4.52
N ASN A 174 -11.61 14.29 -3.60
CA ASN A 174 -11.41 14.10 -2.17
C ASN A 174 -12.32 13.02 -1.63
N ILE A 175 -11.75 12.09 -0.88
CA ILE A 175 -12.49 11.08 -0.13
C ILE A 175 -12.24 11.29 1.36
N SER A 176 -13.32 11.42 2.13
CA SER A 176 -13.27 11.32 3.59
C SER A 176 -13.70 9.92 4.00
N TYR A 177 -12.95 9.30 4.91
CA TYR A 177 -13.25 7.95 5.36
C TYR A 177 -13.10 7.80 6.88
N LYS A 178 -13.74 6.75 7.38
CA LYS A 178 -13.61 6.29 8.77
C LYS A 178 -13.11 4.86 8.75
N LEU A 179 -12.10 4.59 9.60
CA LEU A 179 -11.55 3.26 9.81
C LEU A 179 -11.95 2.77 11.20
N ASN A 180 -12.77 1.74 11.26
CA ASN A 180 -13.17 1.07 12.49
C ASN A 180 -12.74 -0.40 12.43
N LYS A 181 -11.71 -0.77 13.18
CA LYS A 181 -11.09 -2.11 13.15
C LYS A 181 -10.72 -2.52 11.71
N ASN A 182 -11.55 -3.39 11.10
CA ASN A 182 -11.33 -3.95 9.77
C ASN A 182 -12.25 -3.32 8.70
N LEU A 183 -13.06 -2.34 9.06
CA LEU A 183 -14.04 -1.71 8.16
C LEU A 183 -13.61 -0.29 7.85
N ILE A 184 -13.46 0.01 6.56
CA ILE A 184 -13.30 1.36 6.03
C ILE A 184 -14.62 1.77 5.39
N GLU A 185 -15.23 2.84 5.88
CA GLU A 185 -16.40 3.47 5.27
C GLU A 185 -15.98 4.78 4.63
N PHE A 186 -16.32 4.98 3.37
CA PHE A 186 -15.93 6.18 2.65
C PHE A 186 -17.10 6.81 1.89
N ASN A 187 -17.01 8.14 1.73
CA ASN A 187 -17.89 8.93 0.89
C ASN A 187 -17.02 9.78 -0.06
N PHE A 188 -17.36 9.73 -1.32
CA PHE A 188 -16.73 10.48 -2.37
C PHE A 188 -17.72 11.46 -2.98
N TYR A 189 -17.33 12.72 -3.07
CA TYR A 189 -18.07 13.76 -3.77
C TYR A 189 -17.12 14.46 -4.72
N ASP A 190 -17.41 14.42 -6.00
CA ASP A 190 -16.69 15.24 -6.95
C ASP A 190 -17.16 16.69 -6.81
N LYS A 191 -16.27 17.55 -6.31
CA LYS A 191 -16.60 18.97 -6.07
C LYS A 191 -16.25 19.88 -7.23
N PHE A 192 -15.42 19.44 -8.16
CA PHE A 192 -14.73 20.38 -9.05
C PHE A 192 -15.14 20.35 -10.51
N ASP A 193 -15.44 19.19 -11.10
CA ASP A 193 -15.69 19.10 -12.53
C ASP A 193 -17.04 18.50 -12.90
N ASN A 194 -17.70 17.76 -12.00
CA ASN A 194 -18.97 17.13 -12.34
C ASN A 194 -19.76 16.77 -11.07
N PRO A 195 -20.73 17.61 -10.66
CA PRO A 195 -21.65 17.26 -9.56
C PRO A 195 -22.48 16.01 -9.86
N GLU A 196 -22.33 15.46 -11.07
CA GLU A 196 -23.06 14.30 -11.59
C GLU A 196 -22.57 12.97 -11.01
N PHE A 197 -21.38 12.92 -10.36
CA PHE A 197 -20.85 11.69 -9.79
C PHE A 197 -20.73 11.72 -8.28
N SER A 198 -21.33 10.74 -7.63
CA SER A 198 -21.10 10.49 -6.20
C SER A 198 -20.92 9.00 -5.96
N PHE A 199 -19.98 8.66 -5.09
CA PHE A 199 -19.74 7.27 -4.67
C PHE A 199 -19.71 7.18 -3.16
N ASN A 200 -20.27 6.11 -2.63
CA ASN A 200 -20.05 5.71 -1.26
C ASN A 200 -19.74 4.22 -1.22
N GLY A 201 -19.01 3.78 -0.20
CA GLY A 201 -18.70 2.38 -0.11
C GLY A 201 -18.12 1.97 1.20
N LYS A 202 -17.90 0.68 1.28
CA LYS A 202 -17.33 -0.02 2.42
C LYS A 202 -16.29 -1.01 1.92
N PHE A 203 -15.13 -1.00 2.59
CA PHE A 203 -14.11 -2.04 2.45
C PHE A 203 -14.01 -2.81 3.76
N ASN A 204 -14.26 -4.09 3.73
CA ASN A 204 -13.89 -4.98 4.82
C ASN A 204 -12.52 -5.56 4.54
N LEU A 205 -11.61 -5.48 5.50
CA LEU A 205 -10.23 -5.94 5.35
C LEU A 205 -10.03 -7.40 5.78
N ASN A 206 -11.05 -8.01 6.41
CA ASN A 206 -10.95 -9.40 6.84
C ASN A 206 -12.35 -10.05 7.04
N PRO A 207 -12.83 -10.93 6.12
CA PRO A 207 -12.27 -11.18 4.78
C PRO A 207 -12.29 -9.92 3.91
N PHE A 208 -11.48 -9.90 2.88
CA PHE A 208 -11.47 -8.75 1.98
C PHE A 208 -12.74 -8.75 1.13
N TYR A 209 -13.56 -7.73 1.30
CA TYR A 209 -14.80 -7.53 0.57
C TYR A 209 -15.04 -6.04 0.36
N ALA A 210 -15.36 -5.63 -0.85
CA ALA A 210 -15.64 -4.25 -1.18
C ALA A 210 -17.03 -4.08 -1.81
N THR A 211 -17.81 -3.13 -1.29
CA THR A 211 -19.06 -2.70 -1.91
C THR A 211 -18.96 -1.23 -2.23
N ILE A 212 -19.16 -0.87 -3.50
CA ILE A 212 -19.16 0.52 -3.96
C ILE A 212 -20.50 0.80 -4.65
N LYS A 213 -21.16 1.89 -4.23
CA LYS A 213 -22.40 2.39 -4.82
C LYS A 213 -22.16 3.75 -5.43
N GLY A 214 -22.34 3.85 -6.73
CA GLY A 214 -22.18 5.08 -7.49
C GLY A 214 -23.54 5.59 -8.02
N LYS A 215 -23.65 6.91 -8.11
CA LYS A 215 -24.71 7.59 -8.86
C LYS A 215 -24.06 8.46 -9.91
N SER A 216 -24.61 8.41 -11.13
CA SER A 216 -24.23 9.26 -12.24
C SER A 216 -25.47 9.78 -12.93
N GLU A 217 -25.50 11.06 -13.32
CA GLU A 217 -26.59 11.57 -14.14
C GLU A 217 -26.49 11.10 -15.59
N LYS A 218 -25.26 11.02 -16.10
CA LYS A 218 -24.96 10.56 -17.48
C LYS A 218 -23.82 9.58 -17.47
N LEU A 219 -24.03 8.40 -18.04
CA LEU A 219 -22.99 7.40 -18.23
C LEU A 219 -22.69 7.24 -19.73
N ASN A 220 -21.43 7.47 -20.10
CA ASN A 220 -20.93 7.16 -21.44
C ASN A 220 -20.20 5.81 -21.42
N LEU A 221 -20.90 4.76 -21.83
CA LEU A 221 -20.34 3.40 -21.84
C LEU A 221 -19.15 3.26 -22.78
N ALA A 222 -19.11 4.01 -23.88
CA ALA A 222 -17.98 3.95 -24.82
C ALA A 222 -16.66 4.38 -24.17
N ASN A 223 -16.70 5.41 -23.30
CA ASN A 223 -15.49 5.82 -22.56
C ASN A 223 -15.05 4.76 -21.54
N PHE A 224 -16.00 4.01 -20.99
CA PHE A 224 -15.73 2.97 -19.99
C PHE A 224 -15.00 1.77 -20.63
N PHE A 225 -15.42 1.38 -21.84
CA PHE A 225 -14.88 0.22 -22.56
C PHE A 225 -13.81 0.56 -23.62
N ASN A 226 -13.34 1.80 -23.66
CA ASN A 226 -12.20 2.15 -24.49
C ASN A 226 -10.96 1.37 -24.04
N SER A 227 -10.15 0.89 -25.00
CA SER A 227 -8.92 0.15 -24.75
C SER A 227 -7.90 0.86 -23.84
N GLU A 228 -7.96 2.18 -23.78
CA GLU A 228 -7.10 3.03 -22.93
C GLU A 228 -7.75 3.35 -21.58
N SER A 229 -9.01 2.97 -21.37
CA SER A 229 -9.68 3.22 -20.10
C SER A 229 -9.02 2.42 -18.96
N SER A 230 -8.97 3.01 -17.78
CA SER A 230 -8.42 2.32 -16.59
C SER A 230 -9.20 1.07 -16.24
N PHE A 231 -10.49 1.02 -16.54
CA PHE A 231 -11.29 -0.18 -16.35
C PHE A 231 -10.79 -1.34 -17.21
N VAL A 232 -10.60 -1.10 -18.53
CA VAL A 232 -10.04 -2.11 -19.43
C VAL A 232 -8.60 -2.47 -19.05
N GLN A 233 -7.80 -1.50 -18.62
CA GLN A 233 -6.45 -1.79 -18.12
C GLN A 233 -6.49 -2.66 -16.85
N LEU A 234 -7.39 -2.41 -15.91
CA LEU A 234 -7.58 -3.25 -14.73
C LEU A 234 -8.04 -4.67 -15.08
N LEU A 235 -8.90 -4.84 -16.10
CA LEU A 235 -9.31 -6.16 -16.57
C LEU A 235 -8.13 -7.00 -17.12
N LYS A 236 -7.05 -6.36 -17.57
CA LYS A 236 -5.83 -7.03 -18.02
C LYS A 236 -4.92 -7.47 -16.88
N THR A 237 -5.19 -7.07 -15.66
CA THR A 237 -4.42 -7.44 -14.48
C THR A 237 -5.00 -8.69 -13.81
N GLU A 238 -4.26 -9.29 -12.89
CA GLU A 238 -4.71 -10.47 -12.15
C GLU A 238 -5.66 -10.14 -10.98
N ILE A 239 -5.99 -8.87 -10.75
CA ILE A 239 -6.79 -8.45 -9.59
C ILE A 239 -8.18 -9.11 -9.57
N PHE A 240 -8.81 -9.26 -10.73
CA PHE A 240 -10.13 -9.88 -10.86
C PHE A 240 -10.09 -11.42 -10.87
N ASN A 241 -8.91 -12.01 -10.99
CA ASN A 241 -8.72 -13.46 -10.93
C ASN A 241 -8.46 -13.96 -9.51
N SER A 242 -8.28 -13.05 -8.55
CA SER A 242 -8.02 -13.40 -7.16
C SER A 242 -9.26 -13.97 -6.49
N LYS A 243 -9.18 -15.22 -6.02
CA LYS A 243 -10.26 -15.89 -5.25
C LYS A 243 -10.49 -15.26 -3.86
N ASN A 244 -9.59 -14.39 -3.43
CA ASN A 244 -9.56 -13.80 -2.09
C ASN A 244 -10.10 -12.37 -2.06
N ILE A 245 -10.56 -11.86 -3.21
CA ILE A 245 -11.09 -10.51 -3.34
C ILE A 245 -12.50 -10.60 -3.91
N ASP A 246 -13.49 -10.25 -3.08
CA ASP A 246 -14.86 -10.06 -3.52
C ASP A 246 -15.12 -8.57 -3.69
N PHE A 247 -15.68 -8.22 -4.85
CA PHE A 247 -15.95 -6.83 -5.20
C PHE A 247 -17.33 -6.71 -5.84
N GLU A 248 -18.16 -5.82 -5.28
CA GLU A 248 -19.45 -5.46 -5.84
C GLU A 248 -19.50 -3.99 -6.19
N PHE A 249 -19.90 -3.68 -7.42
CA PHE A 249 -20.03 -2.32 -7.90
C PHE A 249 -21.43 -2.08 -8.45
N TYR A 250 -22.16 -1.14 -7.83
CA TYR A 250 -23.49 -0.73 -8.23
C TYR A 250 -23.43 0.68 -8.79
N LEU A 251 -23.80 0.85 -10.06
CA LEU A 251 -23.89 2.15 -10.69
C LEU A 251 -25.31 2.43 -11.15
N ASN A 252 -25.93 3.49 -10.60
CA ASN A 252 -27.20 4.03 -11.06
C ASN A 252 -26.95 5.23 -11.98
N SER A 253 -27.52 5.20 -13.19
CA SER A 253 -27.49 6.32 -14.11
C SER A 253 -28.89 6.66 -14.62
N ASN A 254 -29.17 7.96 -14.72
CA ASN A 254 -30.44 8.46 -15.22
C ASN A 254 -30.51 8.42 -16.76
N THR A 255 -29.37 8.53 -17.43
CA THR A 255 -29.26 8.48 -18.89
C THR A 255 -28.05 7.67 -19.32
N PHE A 256 -28.29 6.81 -20.32
CA PHE A 256 -27.22 6.07 -21.01
C PHE A 256 -27.09 6.63 -22.42
N ASN A 257 -25.90 7.06 -22.81
CA ASN A 257 -25.63 7.33 -24.21
C ASN A 257 -25.26 5.99 -24.89
N ASN A 258 -26.22 5.45 -25.65
CA ASN A 258 -25.95 4.30 -26.51
C ASN A 258 -25.21 4.77 -27.76
N TYR A 259 -24.00 4.25 -27.97
CA TYR A 259 -23.34 4.37 -29.26
C TYR A 259 -23.85 3.26 -30.20
N PRO A 260 -24.16 3.58 -31.48
CA PRO A 260 -24.67 2.62 -32.47
C PRO A 260 -23.75 1.41 -32.74
N SER A 261 -22.48 1.47 -32.30
CA SER A 261 -21.50 0.39 -32.48
C SER A 261 -21.69 -0.83 -31.59
N PHE A 262 -22.64 -0.80 -30.65
CA PHE A 262 -22.97 -1.97 -29.81
C PHE A 262 -24.15 -2.78 -30.34
N GLU A 263 -24.81 -2.35 -31.41
CA GLU A 263 -25.92 -3.10 -32.01
C GLU A 263 -25.49 -4.33 -32.83
N ASN A 264 -24.16 -4.56 -32.99
CA ASN A 264 -23.59 -5.64 -33.82
C ASN A 264 -22.57 -6.53 -33.08
N ILE A 265 -22.73 -6.77 -31.80
CA ILE A 265 -21.97 -7.80 -31.08
C ILE A 265 -22.91 -8.89 -30.61
#